data_9ad0011af11851a7d6b29412a5421518
#
_entry.id   9ad0011af11851a7d6b29412a5421518
#
_cell.length_a   1.000
_cell.length_b   1.000
_cell.length_c   1.000
_cell.angle_alpha   90.00
_cell.angle_beta   90.00
_cell.angle_gamma   90.00
#
_symmetry.space_group_name_H-M   'P 1'
#
loop_
_entity.id
_entity.type
_entity.pdbx_description
1 polymer ?
#
loop_
_entity_poly.entity_id
_entity_poly.type
_entity_poly.pdbx_seq_one_letter_code
_entity_poly.pdbx_strand_id
1 'polypeptide(L)'
;MGQFALFTYVRPFLETVTRLSVSTLSLTLLLIGVAGFMGTLLIGRFLRAGFYATLVAIPLLMMAIAGGLMVFGHSLLFVAPLLGFWGLVATAAPVGWWTWVARTLPQAAEAGGGLMVATVQLSIALGSTLGGLAFDLRGYQSAFTLSALLLLAAALLTFLTRQREKKRAV
;
A
#
# COMPACT_ATOMS: atom_id res chain seq x y z
N MET A 1 0.45 -7.39 -2.62
CA MET A 1 -0.62 -7.59 -3.64
C MET A 1 -1.55 -6.38 -3.72
N GLY A 2 -2.36 -6.05 -2.68
CA GLY A 2 -3.34 -4.97 -2.74
C GLY A 2 -2.78 -3.64 -3.22
N GLN A 3 -1.64 -3.20 -2.69
CA GLN A 3 -0.97 -1.99 -3.14
C GLN A 3 -0.76 -1.95 -4.66
N PHE A 4 -0.27 -3.03 -5.24
CA PHE A 4 0.09 -3.08 -6.66
C PHE A 4 -1.10 -3.36 -7.59
N ALA A 5 -2.17 -3.94 -7.09
CA ALA A 5 -3.42 -4.08 -7.83
C ALA A 5 -4.03 -2.72 -8.20
N LEU A 6 -3.78 -1.67 -7.38
CA LEU A 6 -4.21 -0.30 -7.65
C LEU A 6 -3.08 0.52 -8.29
N PHE A 7 -1.88 0.52 -7.69
CA PHE A 7 -0.82 1.46 -8.05
C PHE A 7 -0.36 1.30 -9.50
N THR A 8 -0.33 0.09 -10.03
CA THR A 8 0.02 -0.19 -11.43
C THR A 8 -0.94 0.53 -12.40
N TYR A 9 -2.20 0.73 -11.99
CA TYR A 9 -3.25 1.33 -12.82
C TYR A 9 -3.59 2.78 -12.44
N VAL A 10 -2.80 3.41 -11.56
CA VAL A 10 -2.96 4.83 -11.20
C VAL A 10 -2.81 5.72 -12.42
N ARG A 11 -1.80 5.46 -13.27
CA ARG A 11 -1.60 6.28 -14.47
C ARG A 11 -2.77 6.20 -15.45
N PRO A 12 -3.22 5.02 -15.93
CA PRO A 12 -4.42 4.90 -16.76
C PRO A 12 -5.65 5.56 -16.13
N PHE A 13 -5.84 5.40 -14.80
CA PHE A 13 -6.92 6.06 -14.07
C PHE A 13 -6.84 7.58 -14.14
N LEU A 14 -5.68 8.18 -13.94
CA LEU A 14 -5.47 9.63 -14.01
C LEU A 14 -5.70 10.17 -15.43
N GLU A 15 -5.30 9.41 -16.44
CA GLU A 15 -5.47 9.78 -17.85
C GLU A 15 -6.94 9.67 -18.32
N THR A 16 -7.65 8.60 -17.94
CA THR A 16 -8.96 8.28 -18.48
C THR A 16 -10.12 8.79 -17.64
N VAL A 17 -10.01 8.74 -16.31
CA VAL A 17 -11.08 9.09 -15.36
C VAL A 17 -10.95 10.53 -14.88
N THR A 18 -9.80 10.89 -14.33
CA THR A 18 -9.54 12.27 -13.87
C THR A 18 -9.23 13.21 -15.04
N ARG A 19 -8.83 12.67 -16.20
CA ARG A 19 -8.53 13.38 -17.45
C ARG A 19 -7.46 14.46 -17.31
N LEU A 20 -6.35 14.10 -16.66
CA LEU A 20 -5.26 15.04 -16.43
C LEU A 20 -4.44 15.29 -17.69
N SER A 21 -3.96 16.54 -17.82
CA SER A 21 -2.90 16.85 -18.80
C SER A 21 -1.59 16.14 -18.41
N VAL A 22 -0.70 15.94 -19.36
CA VAL A 22 0.60 15.29 -19.14
C VAL A 22 1.39 15.98 -18.04
N SER A 23 1.38 17.30 -18.00
CA SER A 23 2.08 18.09 -16.98
C SER A 23 1.50 17.86 -15.58
N THR A 24 0.17 17.90 -15.44
CA THR A 24 -0.51 17.66 -14.15
C THR A 24 -0.33 16.23 -13.68
N LEU A 25 -0.36 15.26 -14.60
CA LEU A 25 -0.07 13.86 -14.30
C LEU A 25 1.35 13.71 -13.75
N SER A 26 2.35 14.31 -14.41
CA SER A 26 3.74 14.27 -13.94
C SER A 26 3.89 14.89 -12.54
N LEU A 27 3.24 16.03 -12.29
CA LEU A 27 3.22 16.66 -10.96
C LEU A 27 2.55 15.79 -9.90
N THR A 28 1.47 15.09 -10.24
CA THR A 28 0.77 14.17 -9.34
C THR A 28 1.67 12.97 -9.00
N LEU A 29 2.37 12.40 -9.99
CA LEU A 29 3.33 11.32 -9.76
C LEU A 29 4.52 11.78 -8.91
N LEU A 30 5.02 13.01 -9.15
CA LEU A 30 6.06 13.61 -8.32
C LEU A 30 5.59 13.81 -6.88
N LEU A 31 4.35 14.27 -6.67
CA LEU A 31 3.74 14.39 -5.35
C LEU A 31 3.72 13.05 -4.61
N ILE A 32 3.33 11.95 -5.29
CA ILE A 32 3.37 10.60 -4.72
C ILE A 32 4.79 10.23 -4.29
N GLY A 33 5.79 10.51 -5.13
CA GLY A 33 7.19 10.21 -4.83
C GLY A 33 7.74 11.01 -3.65
N VAL A 34 7.50 12.32 -3.61
CA VAL A 34 7.92 13.21 -2.51
C VAL A 34 7.23 12.82 -1.20
N ALA A 35 5.93 12.60 -1.23
CA ALA A 35 5.17 12.12 -0.07
C ALA A 35 5.68 10.76 0.41
N GLY A 36 6.03 9.86 -0.52
CA GLY A 36 6.62 8.57 -0.22
C GLY A 36 7.97 8.68 0.50
N PHE A 37 8.84 9.55 0.03
CA PHE A 37 10.09 9.85 0.72
C PHE A 37 9.85 10.33 2.15
N MET A 38 8.91 11.27 2.35
CA MET A 38 8.51 11.72 3.68
C MET A 38 7.97 10.59 4.55
N GLY A 39 7.16 9.69 3.98
CA GLY A 39 6.64 8.51 4.67
C GLY A 39 7.75 7.61 5.20
N THR A 40 8.78 7.37 4.38
CA THR A 40 9.95 6.58 4.77
C THR A 40 10.73 7.21 5.92
N LEU A 41 10.86 8.54 5.95
CA LEU A 41 11.53 9.26 7.06
C LEU A 41 10.71 9.22 8.36
N LEU A 42 9.40 9.32 8.26
CA LEU A 42 8.52 9.48 9.42
C LEU A 42 8.15 8.14 10.08
N ILE A 43 8.14 7.03 9.33
CA ILE A 43 7.61 5.73 9.80
C ILE A 43 8.30 5.25 11.08
N GLY A 44 9.59 5.51 11.25
CA GLY A 44 10.33 5.11 12.44
C GLY A 44 9.76 5.66 13.75
N ARG A 45 9.16 6.86 13.74
CA ARG A 45 8.48 7.43 14.91
C ARG A 45 7.22 6.64 15.26
N PHE A 46 6.40 6.33 14.26
CA PHE A 46 5.15 5.57 14.43
C PHE A 46 5.41 4.13 14.88
N LEU A 47 6.44 3.48 14.33
CA LEU A 47 6.83 2.13 14.75
C LEU A 47 7.31 2.08 16.20
N ARG A 48 7.97 3.14 16.70
CA ARG A 48 8.35 3.24 18.11
C ARG A 48 7.17 3.49 19.02
N ALA A 49 6.20 4.30 18.60
CA ALA A 49 5.02 4.62 19.39
C ALA A 49 4.05 3.43 19.50
N GLY A 50 3.93 2.63 18.41
CA GLY A 50 3.01 1.49 18.42
C GLY A 50 3.23 0.58 17.21
N PHE A 51 4.14 -0.38 17.32
CA PHE A 51 4.61 -1.20 16.20
C PHE A 51 3.47 -1.89 15.43
N TYR A 52 2.72 -2.76 16.12
CA TYR A 52 1.61 -3.48 15.47
C TYR A 52 0.42 -2.58 15.11
N ALA A 53 0.18 -1.52 15.88
CA ALA A 53 -0.86 -0.55 15.55
C ALA A 53 -0.55 0.12 14.21
N THR A 54 0.71 0.50 13.99
CA THR A 54 1.17 1.09 12.73
C THR A 54 1.04 0.11 11.56
N LEU A 55 1.47 -1.15 11.74
CA LEU A 55 1.38 -2.18 10.69
C LEU A 55 -0.07 -2.50 10.28
N VAL A 56 -1.03 -2.40 11.20
CA VAL A 56 -2.46 -2.58 10.91
C VAL A 56 -3.05 -1.31 10.29
N ALA A 57 -2.64 -0.12 10.78
CA ALA A 57 -3.16 1.15 10.27
C ALA A 57 -2.80 1.38 8.79
N ILE A 58 -1.59 0.97 8.36
CA ILE A 58 -1.13 1.14 6.98
C ILE A 58 -2.12 0.56 5.95
N PRO A 59 -2.45 -0.73 5.95
CA PRO A 59 -3.37 -1.28 4.96
C PRO A 59 -4.79 -0.75 5.11
N LEU A 60 -5.25 -0.37 6.31
CA LEU A 60 -6.56 0.26 6.50
C LEU A 60 -6.61 1.65 5.89
N LEU A 61 -5.58 2.47 6.07
CA LEU A 61 -5.49 3.79 5.43
C LEU A 61 -5.45 3.65 3.92
N MET A 62 -4.66 2.72 3.38
CA MET A 62 -4.61 2.46 1.94
C MET A 62 -5.96 2.00 1.39
N MET A 63 -6.68 1.14 2.12
CA MET A 63 -8.05 0.73 1.77
C MET A 63 -9.00 1.93 1.73
N ALA A 64 -8.94 2.82 2.72
CA ALA A 64 -9.76 4.02 2.76
C ALA A 64 -9.44 4.97 1.58
N ILE A 65 -8.15 5.13 1.23
CA ILE A 65 -7.73 5.92 0.08
C ILE A 65 -8.25 5.29 -1.22
N ALA A 66 -8.17 3.98 -1.38
CA ALA A 66 -8.71 3.28 -2.55
C ALA A 66 -10.23 3.54 -2.71
N GLY A 67 -10.98 3.48 -1.60
CA GLY A 67 -12.40 3.85 -1.56
C GLY A 67 -12.63 5.32 -1.93
N GLY A 68 -11.84 6.23 -1.38
CA GLY A 68 -11.91 7.65 -1.70
C GLY A 68 -11.65 7.94 -3.19
N LEU A 69 -10.68 7.26 -3.80
CA LEU A 69 -10.39 7.38 -5.23
C LEU A 69 -11.55 6.86 -6.11
N MET A 70 -12.28 5.82 -5.67
CA MET A 70 -13.48 5.36 -6.37
C MET A 70 -14.62 6.38 -6.34
N VAL A 71 -14.79 7.07 -5.21
CA VAL A 71 -15.87 8.05 -5.02
C VAL A 71 -15.54 9.40 -5.68
N PHE A 72 -14.32 9.88 -5.49
CA PHE A 72 -13.89 11.23 -5.90
C PHE A 72 -12.98 11.25 -7.12
N GLY A 73 -12.88 10.15 -7.86
CA GLY A 73 -11.91 9.94 -8.95
C GLY A 73 -11.94 10.96 -10.08
N HIS A 74 -13.05 11.67 -10.27
CA HIS A 74 -13.20 12.70 -11.31
C HIS A 74 -12.65 14.09 -10.91
N SER A 75 -12.32 14.30 -9.65
CA SER A 75 -11.88 15.60 -9.14
C SER A 75 -10.43 15.59 -8.70
N LEU A 76 -9.56 16.32 -9.41
CA LEU A 76 -8.15 16.48 -9.07
C LEU A 76 -7.95 17.01 -7.64
N LEU A 77 -8.87 17.87 -7.16
CA LEU A 77 -8.80 18.45 -5.82
C LEU A 77 -8.77 17.37 -4.72
N PHE A 78 -9.48 16.26 -4.93
CA PHE A 78 -9.49 15.13 -3.99
C PHE A 78 -8.48 14.04 -4.36
N VAL A 79 -8.30 13.78 -5.66
CA VAL A 79 -7.39 12.73 -6.15
C VAL A 79 -5.94 13.03 -5.79
N ALA A 80 -5.47 14.26 -5.95
CA ALA A 80 -4.08 14.61 -5.67
C ALA A 80 -3.69 14.40 -4.19
N PRO A 81 -4.42 14.92 -3.19
CA PRO A 81 -4.11 14.64 -1.79
C PRO A 81 -4.26 13.17 -1.42
N LEU A 82 -5.28 12.46 -1.94
CA LEU A 82 -5.44 11.02 -1.68
C LEU A 82 -4.24 10.22 -2.20
N LEU A 83 -3.74 10.53 -3.39
CA LEU A 83 -2.55 9.89 -3.94
C LEU A 83 -1.25 10.32 -3.22
N GLY A 84 -1.17 11.55 -2.75
CA GLY A 84 -0.08 11.99 -1.87
C GLY A 84 -0.05 11.16 -0.58
N PHE A 85 -1.20 10.99 0.09
CA PHE A 85 -1.31 10.13 1.27
C PHE A 85 -1.04 8.66 0.94
N TRP A 86 -1.47 8.17 -0.23
CA TRP A 86 -1.11 6.84 -0.70
C TRP A 86 0.41 6.68 -0.78
N GLY A 87 1.12 7.61 -1.42
CA GLY A 87 2.57 7.59 -1.52
C GLY A 87 3.23 7.52 -0.15
N LEU A 88 2.81 8.39 0.77
CA LEU A 88 3.33 8.46 2.14
C LEU A 88 3.20 7.12 2.88
N VAL A 89 2.04 6.48 2.79
CA VAL A 89 1.75 5.24 3.52
C VAL A 89 2.33 4.01 2.82
N ALA A 90 2.27 3.97 1.48
CA ALA A 90 2.69 2.82 0.69
C ALA A 90 4.20 2.55 0.76
N THR A 91 5.03 3.61 0.77
CA THR A 91 6.49 3.48 0.89
C THR A 91 6.94 3.24 2.33
N ALA A 92 6.13 3.62 3.31
CA ALA A 92 6.38 3.32 4.71
C ALA A 92 6.18 1.82 5.05
N ALA A 93 5.29 1.12 4.35
CA ALA A 93 4.96 -0.27 4.61
C ALA A 93 6.16 -1.23 4.57
N PRO A 94 7.03 -1.22 3.55
CA PRO A 94 8.21 -2.09 3.50
C PRO A 94 9.13 -1.91 4.71
N VAL A 95 9.36 -0.67 5.16
CA VAL A 95 10.22 -0.40 6.33
C VAL A 95 9.67 -1.07 7.59
N GLY A 96 8.34 -1.02 7.77
CA GLY A 96 7.68 -1.70 8.88
C GLY A 96 7.87 -3.22 8.84
N TRP A 97 7.68 -3.83 7.68
CA TRP A 97 7.83 -5.28 7.50
C TRP A 97 9.28 -5.75 7.60
N TRP A 98 10.25 -5.00 7.09
CA TRP A 98 11.67 -5.27 7.30
C TRP A 98 12.04 -5.22 8.78
N THR A 99 11.52 -4.23 9.50
CA THR A 99 11.71 -4.13 10.96
C THR A 99 11.08 -5.32 11.68
N TRP A 100 9.94 -5.81 11.22
CA TRP A 100 9.30 -7.00 11.79
C TRP A 100 10.15 -8.25 11.58
N VAL A 101 10.67 -8.51 10.38
CA VAL A 101 11.56 -9.64 10.08
C VAL A 101 12.80 -9.60 10.98
N ALA A 102 13.46 -8.44 11.07
CA ALA A 102 14.65 -8.28 11.88
C ALA A 102 14.41 -8.56 13.39
N ARG A 103 13.21 -8.23 13.89
CA ARG A 103 12.84 -8.49 15.29
C ARG A 103 12.45 -9.95 15.55
N THR A 104 11.79 -10.59 14.57
CA THR A 104 11.22 -11.92 14.73
C THR A 104 12.23 -13.02 14.47
N LEU A 105 13.21 -12.77 13.59
CA LEU A 105 14.21 -13.72 13.13
C LEU A 105 15.64 -13.15 13.27
N PRO A 106 16.08 -12.75 14.48
CA PRO A 106 17.39 -12.09 14.64
C PRO A 106 18.57 -12.99 14.27
N GLN A 107 18.44 -14.31 14.45
CA GLN A 107 19.49 -15.29 14.13
C GLN A 107 19.41 -15.83 12.70
N ALA A 108 18.33 -15.56 11.98
CA ALA A 108 18.11 -16.01 10.59
C ALA A 108 17.70 -14.83 9.71
N ALA A 109 18.23 -13.64 9.97
CA ALA A 109 17.83 -12.40 9.30
C ALA A 109 18.07 -12.45 7.77
N GLU A 110 19.13 -13.11 7.32
CA GLU A 110 19.45 -13.27 5.89
C GLU A 110 18.40 -14.14 5.18
N ALA A 111 18.08 -15.31 5.72
CA ALA A 111 17.05 -16.20 5.17
C ALA A 111 15.67 -15.56 5.23
N GLY A 112 15.32 -14.89 6.36
CA GLY A 112 14.09 -14.15 6.52
C GLY A 112 13.99 -12.99 5.53
N GLY A 113 15.08 -12.28 5.28
CA GLY A 113 15.18 -11.22 4.30
C GLY A 113 14.96 -11.72 2.87
N GLY A 114 15.61 -12.82 2.48
CA GLY A 114 15.44 -13.45 1.17
C GLY A 114 14.00 -13.89 0.92
N LEU A 115 13.37 -14.55 1.92
CA LEU A 115 11.97 -14.96 1.82
C LEU A 115 11.03 -13.74 1.71
N MET A 116 11.31 -12.68 2.43
CA MET A 116 10.54 -11.44 2.34
C MET A 116 10.63 -10.83 0.95
N VAL A 117 11.83 -10.73 0.36
CA VAL A 117 12.01 -10.22 -1.01
C VAL A 117 11.22 -11.07 -2.00
N ALA A 118 11.33 -12.40 -1.93
CA ALA A 118 10.59 -13.31 -2.80
C ALA A 118 9.07 -13.12 -2.67
N THR A 119 8.57 -13.01 -1.43
CA THR A 119 7.15 -12.76 -1.15
C THR A 119 6.68 -11.42 -1.69
N VAL A 120 7.49 -10.36 -1.55
CA VAL A 120 7.17 -9.02 -2.08
C VAL A 120 7.12 -9.05 -3.60
N GLN A 121 8.12 -9.65 -4.27
CA GLN A 121 8.16 -9.73 -5.74
C GLN A 121 6.99 -10.55 -6.31
N LEU A 122 6.68 -11.69 -5.70
CA LEU A 122 5.51 -12.48 -6.07
C LEU A 122 4.21 -11.68 -5.85
N SER A 123 4.12 -10.93 -4.74
CA SER A 123 2.96 -10.08 -4.44
C SER A 123 2.82 -8.90 -5.42
N ILE A 124 3.92 -8.35 -5.93
CA ILE A 124 3.93 -7.35 -6.99
C ILE A 124 3.38 -7.97 -8.28
N ALA A 125 3.96 -9.07 -8.73
CA ALA A 125 3.56 -9.75 -9.96
C ALA A 125 2.07 -10.14 -9.93
N LEU A 126 1.63 -10.86 -8.91
CA LEU A 126 0.24 -11.28 -8.76
C LEU A 126 -0.71 -10.08 -8.61
N GLY A 127 -0.31 -9.08 -7.84
CA GLY A 127 -1.13 -7.86 -7.64
C GLY A 127 -1.35 -7.11 -8.95
N SER A 128 -0.28 -6.88 -9.72
CA SER A 128 -0.36 -6.20 -11.01
C SER A 128 -1.16 -7.00 -12.04
N THR A 129 -0.97 -8.33 -12.10
CA THR A 129 -1.68 -9.21 -13.04
C THR A 129 -3.19 -9.25 -12.72
N LEU A 130 -3.55 -9.53 -11.46
CA LEU A 130 -4.95 -9.59 -11.06
C LEU A 130 -5.63 -8.23 -11.14
N GLY A 131 -4.89 -7.16 -10.80
CA GLY A 131 -5.37 -5.79 -10.97
C GLY A 131 -5.64 -5.46 -12.45
N GLY A 132 -4.77 -5.93 -13.37
CA GLY A 132 -4.95 -5.78 -14.81
C GLY A 132 -6.18 -6.50 -15.34
N LEU A 133 -6.31 -7.78 -15.01
CA LEU A 133 -7.49 -8.54 -15.39
C LEU A 133 -8.79 -7.90 -14.89
N ALA A 134 -8.78 -7.41 -13.64
CA ALA A 134 -9.92 -6.69 -13.10
C ALA A 134 -10.19 -5.38 -13.85
N PHE A 135 -9.14 -4.61 -14.15
CA PHE A 135 -9.22 -3.35 -14.87
C PHE A 135 -9.77 -3.56 -16.30
N ASP A 136 -9.26 -4.55 -17.01
CA ASP A 136 -9.68 -4.85 -18.40
C ASP A 136 -11.13 -5.35 -18.48
N LEU A 137 -11.58 -6.10 -17.46
CA LEU A 137 -12.93 -6.67 -17.43
C LEU A 137 -14.01 -5.64 -17.06
N ARG A 138 -13.76 -4.76 -16.10
CA ARG A 138 -14.78 -3.86 -15.52
C ARG A 138 -14.26 -2.45 -15.18
N GLY A 139 -13.13 -2.06 -15.73
CA GLY A 139 -12.54 -0.75 -15.52
C GLY A 139 -11.87 -0.56 -14.15
N TYR A 140 -11.44 0.67 -13.86
CA TYR A 140 -10.67 1.01 -12.66
C TYR A 140 -11.36 0.65 -11.33
N GLN A 141 -12.69 0.73 -11.29
CA GLN A 141 -13.45 0.45 -10.07
C GLN A 141 -13.23 -0.98 -9.57
N SER A 142 -13.15 -1.97 -10.47
CA SER A 142 -12.92 -3.36 -10.10
C SER A 142 -11.49 -3.59 -9.61
N ALA A 143 -10.49 -2.98 -10.25
CA ALA A 143 -9.10 -3.05 -9.79
C ALA A 143 -8.93 -2.40 -8.40
N PHE A 144 -9.58 -1.26 -8.16
CA PHE A 144 -9.52 -0.55 -6.88
C PHE A 144 -10.32 -1.29 -5.78
N THR A 145 -11.46 -1.90 -6.14
CA THR A 145 -12.20 -2.78 -5.23
C THR A 145 -11.37 -4.01 -4.84
N LEU A 146 -10.74 -4.67 -5.81
CA LEU A 146 -9.83 -5.79 -5.54
C LEU A 146 -8.68 -5.37 -4.62
N SER A 147 -8.08 -4.20 -4.89
CA SER A 147 -7.05 -3.62 -4.01
C SER A 147 -7.56 -3.43 -2.59
N ALA A 148 -8.74 -2.82 -2.42
CA ALA A 148 -9.33 -2.56 -1.11
C ALA A 148 -9.61 -3.87 -0.33
N LEU A 149 -10.14 -4.90 -1.00
CA LEU A 149 -10.38 -6.21 -0.38
C LEU A 149 -9.08 -6.91 0.05
N LEU A 150 -8.04 -6.86 -0.78
CA LEU A 150 -6.72 -7.41 -0.45
C LEU A 150 -6.06 -6.65 0.71
N LEU A 151 -6.24 -5.33 0.78
CA LEU A 151 -5.72 -4.50 1.87
C LEU A 151 -6.48 -4.76 3.18
N LEU A 152 -7.81 -4.98 3.11
CA LEU A 152 -8.60 -5.40 4.27
C LEU A 152 -8.13 -6.77 4.80
N ALA A 153 -7.93 -7.74 3.90
CA ALA A 153 -7.39 -9.05 4.28
C ALA A 153 -6.00 -8.92 4.92
N ALA A 154 -5.13 -8.06 4.38
CA ALA A 154 -3.81 -7.79 4.96
C ALA A 154 -3.92 -7.18 6.36
N ALA A 155 -4.84 -6.24 6.59
CA ALA A 155 -5.07 -5.65 7.91
C ALA A 155 -5.53 -6.69 8.93
N LEU A 156 -6.48 -7.56 8.53
CA LEU A 156 -6.98 -8.65 9.37
C LEU A 156 -5.88 -9.66 9.72
N LEU A 157 -5.08 -10.09 8.75
CA LEU A 157 -3.96 -11.01 8.98
C LEU A 157 -2.91 -10.40 9.92
N THR A 158 -2.58 -9.13 9.74
CA THR A 158 -1.65 -8.40 10.61
C THR A 158 -2.19 -8.30 12.04
N PHE A 159 -3.48 -8.03 12.18
CA PHE A 159 -4.15 -7.99 13.49
C PHE A 159 -4.14 -9.36 14.19
N LEU A 160 -4.41 -10.44 13.46
CA LEU A 160 -4.34 -11.80 13.99
C LEU A 160 -2.91 -12.18 14.42
N THR A 161 -1.90 -11.78 13.65
CA THR A 161 -0.48 -11.96 14.01
C THR A 161 -0.17 -11.29 15.34
N ARG A 162 -0.59 -10.02 15.52
CA ARG A 162 -0.46 -9.30 16.79
C ARG A 162 -1.07 -10.05 17.96
N GLN A 163 -2.27 -10.62 17.79
CA GLN A 163 -2.94 -11.36 18.86
C GLN A 163 -2.17 -12.63 19.25
N ARG A 164 -1.65 -13.36 18.26
CA ARG A 164 -0.88 -14.59 18.50
C ARG A 164 0.42 -14.32 19.24
N GLU A 165 1.14 -13.25 18.91
CA GLU A 165 2.37 -12.89 19.61
C GLU A 165 2.11 -12.47 21.06
N LYS A 166 1.03 -11.72 21.32
CA LYS A 166 0.63 -11.39 22.69
C LYS A 166 0.36 -12.64 23.54
N LYS A 167 -0.25 -13.68 22.96
CA LYS A 167 -0.51 -14.95 23.67
C LYS A 167 0.75 -15.80 23.91
N ARG A 168 1.81 -15.60 23.15
CA ARG A 168 3.10 -16.31 23.33
C ARG A 168 4.02 -15.62 24.33
N ALA A 169 3.77 -14.36 24.62
CA ALA A 169 4.57 -13.56 25.55
C ALA A 169 4.03 -13.61 27.01
N VAL A 170 2.92 -14.30 27.26
CA VAL A 170 2.32 -14.65 28.55
C VAL A 170 2.56 -16.13 28.82
#